data_5448a45d6893945e79845542106b7ba9
#
_entry.id   5448a45d6893945e79845542106b7ba9
#
_cell.length_a   1.000
_cell.length_b   1.000
_cell.length_c   1.000
_cell.angle_alpha   90.00
_cell.angle_beta   90.00
_cell.angle_gamma   90.00
#
_symmetry.space_group_name_H-M   'P 1'
#
loop_
_entity.id
_entity.type
_entity.pdbx_description
1 polymer ?
#
loop_
_entity_poly.entity_id
_entity_poly.type
_entity_poly.pdbx_seq_one_letter_code
_entity_poly.pdbx_strand_id
1 'polypeptide(L)'
;ADLNRYKLVVLPMLFMTKPGFAQKIREYVENGGTVVATYLLGYVDESTLCWLGGFPGDGLREVFGVTASELDTLYPGEGNRAIWVKSSQQSSIKDYCELLQPAEGTEVVAVYGQDFYSGHAAVTHHVFGKGHAYYIGARLDDAGNAAVLRAALADAKVHLRDLPQGVEYHCRESENARYHFYINTTQSAVKVQVESGADLLSGKNVLGSMELKPCDACAIEEKVK
;
A
#
# COMPACT_ATOMS: atom_id res chain seq x y z
N ALA A 1 -16.45 -10.36 -3.58
CA ALA A 1 -16.21 -9.96 -2.18
C ALA A 1 -16.86 -8.59 -1.95
N ASP A 2 -17.33 -8.34 -0.75
CA ASP A 2 -17.79 -7.02 -0.30
C ASP A 2 -16.58 -6.22 0.17
N LEU A 3 -16.23 -5.17 -0.58
CA LEU A 3 -15.07 -4.33 -0.31
C LEU A 3 -15.28 -3.36 0.86
N ASN A 4 -16.53 -3.05 1.22
CA ASN A 4 -16.84 -2.13 2.32
C ASN A 4 -16.38 -2.63 3.70
N ARG A 5 -16.00 -3.91 3.79
CA ARG A 5 -15.39 -4.49 5.01
C ARG A 5 -13.94 -4.08 5.22
N TYR A 6 -13.30 -3.47 4.23
CA TYR A 6 -11.89 -3.09 4.26
C TYR A 6 -11.75 -1.57 4.23
N LYS A 7 -10.87 -1.02 5.05
CA LYS A 7 -10.53 0.40 5.05
C LYS A 7 -9.59 0.78 3.90
N LEU A 8 -8.73 -0.17 3.53
CA LEU A 8 -7.77 -0.04 2.43
C LEU A 8 -7.82 -1.30 1.57
N VAL A 9 -7.86 -1.10 0.26
CA VAL A 9 -7.74 -2.18 -0.75
C VAL A 9 -6.47 -1.91 -1.57
N VAL A 10 -5.65 -2.94 -1.78
CA VAL A 10 -4.45 -2.85 -2.61
C VAL A 10 -4.59 -3.74 -3.83
N LEU A 11 -4.32 -3.20 -5.01
CA LEU A 11 -4.42 -3.85 -6.31
C LEU A 11 -3.01 -3.96 -6.94
N PRO A 12 -2.18 -4.92 -6.50
CA PRO A 12 -0.83 -5.04 -7.01
C PRO A 12 -0.84 -5.64 -8.41
N MET A 13 -0.41 -4.87 -9.42
CA MET A 13 -0.27 -5.30 -10.82
C MET A 13 -1.49 -6.12 -11.31
N LEU A 14 -2.70 -5.58 -11.06
CA LEU A 14 -3.94 -6.25 -11.45
C LEU A 14 -4.20 -6.08 -12.96
N PHE A 15 -3.47 -6.85 -13.76
CA PHE A 15 -3.43 -6.76 -15.21
C PHE A 15 -4.77 -7.06 -15.88
N MET A 16 -5.49 -8.08 -15.39
CA MET A 16 -6.78 -8.50 -15.92
C MET A 16 -7.93 -8.08 -14.99
N THR A 17 -8.95 -7.46 -15.53
CA THR A 17 -10.19 -7.14 -14.82
C THR A 17 -11.36 -7.97 -15.36
N LYS A 18 -12.19 -8.46 -14.44
CA LYS A 18 -13.43 -9.18 -14.78
C LYS A 18 -14.61 -8.22 -14.83
N PRO A 19 -15.68 -8.52 -15.57
CA PRO A 19 -16.88 -7.70 -15.62
C PRO A 19 -17.40 -7.32 -14.22
N GLY A 20 -17.70 -6.04 -14.05
CA GLY A 20 -18.19 -5.47 -12.79
C GLY A 20 -17.13 -5.24 -11.71
N PHE A 21 -15.85 -5.56 -11.97
CA PHE A 21 -14.78 -5.26 -11.02
C PHE A 21 -14.56 -3.76 -10.85
N ALA A 22 -14.38 -3.04 -11.96
CA ALA A 22 -14.16 -1.60 -11.95
C ALA A 22 -15.33 -0.84 -11.29
N GLN A 23 -16.57 -1.29 -11.54
CA GLN A 23 -17.74 -0.71 -10.89
C GLN A 23 -17.69 -0.88 -9.36
N LYS A 24 -17.25 -2.04 -8.84
CA LYS A 24 -17.08 -2.26 -7.40
C LYS A 24 -16.01 -1.36 -6.80
N ILE A 25 -14.89 -1.15 -7.50
CA ILE A 25 -13.83 -0.23 -7.06
C ILE A 25 -14.36 1.21 -7.05
N ARG A 26 -15.07 1.61 -8.11
CA ARG A 26 -15.70 2.94 -8.17
C ARG A 26 -16.61 3.18 -6.98
N GLU A 27 -17.57 2.30 -6.75
CA GLU A 27 -18.52 2.41 -5.63
C GLU A 27 -17.82 2.43 -4.27
N TYR A 28 -16.80 1.58 -4.10
CA TYR A 28 -16.02 1.53 -2.86
C TYR A 28 -15.32 2.85 -2.58
N VAL A 29 -14.63 3.44 -3.57
CA VAL A 29 -13.90 4.70 -3.39
C VAL A 29 -14.89 5.87 -3.25
N GLU A 30 -15.93 5.92 -4.09
CA GLU A 30 -16.96 6.98 -4.03
C GLU A 30 -17.63 7.07 -2.64
N ASN A 31 -17.79 5.94 -1.96
CA ASN A 31 -18.36 5.86 -0.61
C ASN A 31 -17.35 6.08 0.53
N GLY A 32 -16.09 6.39 0.23
CA GLY A 32 -15.08 6.75 1.23
C GLY A 32 -14.00 5.70 1.46
N GLY A 33 -13.94 4.65 0.63
CA GLY A 33 -12.85 3.67 0.66
C GLY A 33 -11.55 4.24 0.13
N THR A 34 -10.42 3.67 0.56
CA THR A 34 -9.10 4.02 0.04
C THR A 34 -8.54 2.86 -0.78
N VAL A 35 -8.05 3.14 -1.98
CA VAL A 35 -7.45 2.14 -2.87
C VAL A 35 -6.04 2.53 -3.28
N VAL A 36 -5.14 1.57 -3.33
CA VAL A 36 -3.80 1.72 -3.91
C VAL A 36 -3.67 0.73 -5.05
N ALA A 37 -3.36 1.21 -6.24
CA ALA A 37 -3.04 0.36 -7.38
C ALA A 37 -1.59 0.58 -7.83
N THR A 38 -1.00 -0.45 -8.42
CA THR A 38 0.29 -0.33 -9.07
C THR A 38 0.13 -0.44 -10.58
N TYR A 39 1.20 -0.16 -11.29
CA TYR A 39 1.33 -0.25 -12.74
C TYR A 39 0.65 -1.49 -13.36
N LEU A 40 0.33 -1.43 -14.64
CA LEU A 40 -0.35 -2.47 -15.41
C LEU A 40 -1.77 -2.79 -14.90
N LEU A 41 -2.47 -1.79 -14.36
CA LEU A 41 -3.84 -1.98 -13.89
C LEU A 41 -4.84 -2.03 -15.05
N GLY A 42 -5.62 -3.11 -15.14
CA GLY A 42 -6.75 -3.20 -16.05
C GLY A 42 -6.36 -3.07 -17.53
N TYR A 43 -5.33 -3.76 -17.97
CA TYR A 43 -4.91 -3.78 -19.38
C TYR A 43 -5.82 -4.65 -20.23
N VAL A 44 -6.28 -5.77 -19.70
CA VAL A 44 -7.11 -6.72 -20.43
C VAL A 44 -8.37 -7.12 -19.68
N ASP A 45 -9.36 -7.57 -20.43
CA ASP A 45 -10.58 -8.20 -19.91
C ASP A 45 -10.36 -9.70 -19.62
N GLU A 46 -11.40 -10.39 -19.21
CA GLU A 46 -11.36 -11.82 -18.89
C GLU A 46 -11.07 -12.72 -20.12
N SER A 47 -11.21 -12.19 -21.32
CA SER A 47 -10.87 -12.86 -22.59
C SER A 47 -9.44 -12.54 -23.05
N THR A 48 -8.66 -11.82 -22.24
CA THR A 48 -7.32 -11.32 -22.56
C THR A 48 -7.28 -10.28 -23.69
N LEU A 49 -8.41 -9.67 -24.02
CA LEU A 49 -8.48 -8.58 -24.98
C LEU A 49 -8.20 -7.24 -24.27
N CYS A 50 -7.38 -6.42 -24.91
CA CYS A 50 -7.07 -5.08 -24.39
C CYS A 50 -8.33 -4.21 -24.30
N TRP A 51 -8.48 -3.50 -23.19
CA TRP A 51 -9.50 -2.48 -23.07
C TRP A 51 -9.27 -1.35 -24.08
N LEU A 52 -10.30 -0.99 -24.81
CA LEU A 52 -10.24 0.14 -25.73
C LEU A 52 -10.33 1.46 -24.98
N GLY A 53 -9.63 2.48 -25.48
CA GLY A 53 -9.70 3.86 -24.97
C GLY A 53 -8.63 4.24 -23.94
N GLY A 54 -7.64 3.37 -23.68
CA GLY A 54 -6.47 3.66 -22.82
C GLY A 54 -6.57 3.08 -21.42
N PHE A 55 -5.48 3.21 -20.67
CA PHE A 55 -5.27 2.55 -19.38
C PHE A 55 -5.19 3.55 -18.22
N PRO A 56 -5.53 3.14 -16.98
CA PRO A 56 -6.23 1.91 -16.61
C PRO A 56 -7.57 1.73 -17.34
N GLY A 57 -7.85 0.52 -17.80
CA GLY A 57 -9.07 0.20 -18.55
C GLY A 57 -10.32 0.14 -17.69
N ASP A 58 -11.45 -0.29 -18.32
CA ASP A 58 -12.73 -0.57 -17.64
C ASP A 58 -13.30 0.61 -16.82
N GLY A 59 -12.99 1.87 -17.23
CA GLY A 59 -13.45 3.07 -16.49
C GLY A 59 -12.64 3.42 -15.23
N LEU A 60 -11.59 2.67 -14.90
CA LEU A 60 -10.75 2.93 -13.72
C LEU A 60 -9.96 4.24 -13.81
N ARG A 61 -9.73 4.78 -15.02
CA ARG A 61 -9.06 6.08 -15.21
C ARG A 61 -9.73 7.21 -14.45
N GLU A 62 -11.05 7.24 -14.40
CA GLU A 62 -11.78 8.27 -13.66
C GLU A 62 -11.56 8.13 -12.16
N VAL A 63 -11.53 6.90 -11.63
CA VAL A 63 -11.33 6.64 -10.20
C VAL A 63 -9.92 7.06 -9.77
N PHE A 64 -8.91 6.69 -10.55
CA PHE A 64 -7.51 7.02 -10.24
C PHE A 64 -7.06 8.40 -10.72
N GLY A 65 -7.87 9.07 -11.54
CA GLY A 65 -7.54 10.39 -12.10
C GLY A 65 -6.30 10.38 -12.99
N VAL A 66 -6.01 9.28 -13.67
CA VAL A 66 -4.81 9.16 -14.52
C VAL A 66 -5.10 8.40 -15.82
N THR A 67 -4.31 8.71 -16.83
CA THR A 67 -4.16 7.88 -18.03
C THR A 67 -2.70 7.47 -18.15
N ALA A 68 -2.43 6.17 -18.25
CA ALA A 68 -1.13 5.65 -18.63
C ALA A 68 -1.03 5.62 -20.15
N SER A 69 -0.15 6.45 -20.72
CA SER A 69 -0.04 6.63 -22.17
C SER A 69 1.01 5.72 -22.79
N GLU A 70 2.04 5.38 -22.04
CA GLU A 70 3.19 4.59 -22.49
C GLU A 70 3.76 3.79 -21.33
N LEU A 71 4.38 2.66 -21.66
CA LEU A 71 5.12 1.82 -20.71
C LEU A 71 6.57 1.70 -21.19
N ASP A 72 7.49 2.16 -20.36
CA ASP A 72 8.92 1.93 -20.54
C ASP A 72 9.37 0.78 -19.65
N THR A 73 10.19 -0.12 -20.22
CA THR A 73 10.75 -1.27 -19.51
C THR A 73 12.26 -1.12 -19.40
N LEU A 74 12.77 -1.16 -18.17
CA LEU A 74 14.18 -1.00 -17.88
C LEU A 74 14.89 -2.36 -17.97
N TYR A 75 16.05 -2.41 -18.67
CA TYR A 75 16.85 -3.62 -18.77
C TYR A 75 17.61 -3.91 -17.46
N PRO A 76 18.08 -5.17 -17.28
CA PRO A 76 18.92 -5.51 -16.14
C PRO A 76 20.14 -4.61 -16.01
N GLY A 77 20.28 -3.95 -14.87
CA GLY A 77 21.35 -2.98 -14.60
C GLY A 77 20.95 -1.53 -14.87
N GLU A 78 19.85 -1.30 -15.54
CA GLU A 78 19.23 0.04 -15.66
C GLU A 78 18.31 0.32 -14.47
N GLY A 79 18.02 1.60 -14.24
CA GLY A 79 17.13 2.05 -13.19
C GLY A 79 16.72 3.49 -13.37
N ASN A 80 15.63 3.86 -12.76
CA ASN A 80 15.19 5.24 -12.62
C ASN A 80 14.99 5.54 -11.13
N ARG A 81 14.46 6.70 -10.80
CA ARG A 81 14.12 7.10 -9.44
C ARG A 81 12.83 7.89 -9.43
N ALA A 82 12.05 7.69 -8.38
CA ALA A 82 10.95 8.56 -8.04
C ALA A 82 11.45 9.66 -7.09
N ILE A 83 11.18 10.92 -7.42
CA ILE A 83 11.48 12.08 -6.60
C ILE A 83 10.17 12.55 -5.96
N TRP A 84 10.07 12.48 -4.64
CA TRP A 84 8.88 12.87 -3.89
C TRP A 84 8.72 14.38 -3.87
N VAL A 85 7.60 14.89 -4.38
CA VAL A 85 7.37 16.33 -4.58
C VAL A 85 7.46 17.13 -3.28
N LYS A 86 6.92 16.61 -2.17
CA LYS A 86 6.87 17.33 -0.88
C LYS A 86 8.18 17.26 -0.08
N SER A 87 8.98 16.22 -0.25
CA SER A 87 10.17 16.01 0.58
C SER A 87 11.48 16.02 -0.18
N SER A 88 11.44 15.97 -1.51
CA SER A 88 12.59 15.78 -2.40
C SER A 88 13.41 14.52 -2.11
N GLN A 89 12.92 13.61 -1.26
CA GLN A 89 13.50 12.29 -1.08
C GLN A 89 13.39 11.49 -2.37
N GLN A 90 14.15 10.41 -2.48
CA GLN A 90 14.19 9.59 -3.69
C GLN A 90 13.98 8.13 -3.32
N SER A 91 13.29 7.42 -4.21
CA SER A 91 13.12 5.97 -4.18
C SER A 91 13.58 5.37 -5.49
N SER A 92 14.21 4.20 -5.45
CA SER A 92 14.68 3.52 -6.66
C SER A 92 13.51 2.91 -7.43
N ILE A 93 13.62 2.94 -8.75
CA ILE A 93 12.69 2.30 -9.68
C ILE A 93 13.44 1.25 -10.50
N LYS A 94 12.81 0.11 -10.72
CA LYS A 94 13.29 -0.99 -11.57
C LYS A 94 12.18 -1.49 -12.49
N ASP A 95 12.56 -2.12 -13.55
CA ASP A 95 11.74 -2.89 -14.49
C ASP A 95 10.67 -2.10 -15.25
N TYR A 96 9.77 -1.35 -14.56
CA TYR A 96 8.61 -0.73 -15.19
C TYR A 96 8.43 0.74 -14.81
N CYS A 97 8.17 1.58 -15.83
CA CYS A 97 7.84 3.00 -15.72
C CYS A 97 6.65 3.30 -16.65
N GLU A 98 5.46 3.49 -16.12
CA GLU A 98 4.31 4.00 -16.87
C GLU A 98 4.34 5.52 -16.92
N LEU A 99 4.20 6.09 -18.10
CA LEU A 99 4.10 7.53 -18.29
C LEU A 99 2.66 7.96 -17.97
N LEU A 100 2.48 8.53 -16.80
CA LEU A 100 1.17 8.94 -16.31
C LEU A 100 0.84 10.37 -16.74
N GLN A 101 -0.39 10.54 -17.22
CA GLN A 101 -1.02 11.83 -17.50
C GLN A 101 -2.10 12.05 -16.43
N PRO A 102 -1.82 12.85 -15.38
CA PRO A 102 -2.81 13.16 -14.36
C PRO A 102 -3.95 14.00 -14.92
N ALA A 103 -5.19 13.65 -14.55
CA ALA A 103 -6.35 14.47 -14.83
C ALA A 103 -6.41 15.70 -13.92
N GLU A 104 -7.25 16.67 -14.26
CA GLU A 104 -7.49 17.83 -13.38
C GLU A 104 -7.94 17.38 -11.98
N GLY A 105 -7.38 17.99 -10.95
CA GLY A 105 -7.63 17.64 -9.55
C GLY A 105 -6.84 16.45 -9.02
N THR A 106 -6.02 15.81 -9.83
CA THR A 106 -5.12 14.73 -9.39
C THR A 106 -3.79 15.29 -8.90
N GLU A 107 -3.42 14.98 -7.67
CA GLU A 107 -2.14 15.36 -7.06
C GLU A 107 -1.01 14.48 -7.60
N VAL A 108 0.09 15.10 -8.05
CA VAL A 108 1.34 14.39 -8.34
C VAL A 108 2.13 14.24 -7.05
N VAL A 109 2.31 13.02 -6.58
CA VAL A 109 2.99 12.69 -5.33
C VAL A 109 4.49 12.51 -5.53
N ALA A 110 4.88 11.87 -6.65
CA ALA A 110 6.27 11.73 -7.05
C ALA A 110 6.41 11.82 -8.58
N VAL A 111 7.57 12.28 -9.03
CA VAL A 111 7.92 12.37 -10.46
C VAL A 111 9.14 11.52 -10.78
N TYR A 112 9.28 11.12 -12.05
CA TYR A 112 10.49 10.47 -12.55
C TYR A 112 11.68 11.41 -12.52
N GLY A 113 12.84 10.91 -12.13
CA GLY A 113 14.07 11.70 -12.00
C GLY A 113 15.03 11.60 -13.17
N GLN A 114 14.82 10.68 -14.10
CA GLN A 114 15.73 10.39 -15.21
C GLN A 114 14.95 10.08 -16.49
N ASP A 115 15.70 9.98 -17.59
CA ASP A 115 15.23 9.68 -18.92
C ASP A 115 14.41 10.81 -19.59
N PHE A 116 13.90 10.57 -20.81
CA PHE A 116 13.13 11.56 -21.59
C PHE A 116 11.83 11.97 -20.90
N TYR A 117 11.32 11.13 -19.98
CA TYR A 117 10.13 11.39 -19.17
C TYR A 117 10.45 11.93 -17.77
N SER A 118 11.67 12.41 -17.53
CA SER A 118 12.03 13.10 -16.28
C SER A 118 11.06 14.24 -15.99
N GLY A 119 10.55 14.32 -14.77
CA GLY A 119 9.54 15.28 -14.35
C GLY A 119 8.08 14.84 -14.61
N HIS A 120 7.84 13.79 -15.37
CA HIS A 120 6.50 13.22 -15.50
C HIS A 120 6.07 12.51 -14.21
N ALA A 121 4.76 12.41 -13.98
CA ALA A 121 4.21 11.76 -12.80
C ALA A 121 4.58 10.27 -12.75
N ALA A 122 5.11 9.82 -11.62
CA ALA A 122 5.40 8.43 -11.31
C ALA A 122 4.44 7.86 -10.26
N VAL A 123 3.96 8.71 -9.34
CA VAL A 123 2.97 8.36 -8.32
C VAL A 123 1.96 9.49 -8.23
N THR A 124 0.68 9.12 -8.19
CA THR A 124 -0.42 10.09 -8.08
C THR A 124 -1.38 9.74 -6.95
N HIS A 125 -2.12 10.76 -6.50
CA HIS A 125 -3.22 10.65 -5.55
C HIS A 125 -4.41 11.42 -6.08
N HIS A 126 -5.56 10.77 -6.13
CA HIS A 126 -6.81 11.35 -6.58
C HIS A 126 -7.90 11.19 -5.52
N VAL A 127 -8.65 12.24 -5.27
CA VAL A 127 -9.84 12.19 -4.42
C VAL A 127 -11.04 11.94 -5.33
N PHE A 128 -11.68 10.79 -5.17
CA PHE A 128 -12.85 10.41 -5.94
C PHE A 128 -14.06 10.19 -5.03
N GLY A 129 -15.09 10.99 -5.20
CA GLY A 129 -16.23 11.01 -4.28
C GLY A 129 -15.79 11.40 -2.85
N LYS A 130 -15.92 10.47 -1.90
CA LYS A 130 -15.49 10.64 -0.50
C LYS A 130 -14.20 9.91 -0.17
N GLY A 131 -13.63 9.17 -1.11
CA GLY A 131 -12.49 8.29 -0.89
C GLY A 131 -11.24 8.73 -1.61
N HIS A 132 -10.22 7.88 -1.54
CA HIS A 132 -8.87 8.17 -2.01
C HIS A 132 -8.37 7.05 -2.91
N ALA A 133 -7.76 7.42 -4.04
CA ALA A 133 -7.16 6.50 -4.99
C ALA A 133 -5.69 6.88 -5.24
N TYR A 134 -4.78 5.99 -4.91
CA TYR A 134 -3.36 6.12 -5.18
C TYR A 134 -2.96 5.24 -6.36
N TYR A 135 -2.20 5.80 -7.29
CA TYR A 135 -1.66 5.05 -8.42
C TYR A 135 -0.15 5.13 -8.45
N ILE A 136 0.50 3.98 -8.46
CA ILE A 136 1.95 3.83 -8.53
C ILE A 136 2.28 3.36 -9.96
N GLY A 137 2.71 4.25 -10.84
CA GLY A 137 3.05 3.95 -12.23
C GLY A 137 4.42 3.32 -12.43
N ALA A 138 5.12 2.92 -11.36
CA ALA A 138 6.46 2.40 -11.44
C ALA A 138 6.71 1.28 -10.43
N ARG A 139 7.66 0.39 -10.72
CA ARG A 139 8.12 -0.59 -9.73
C ARG A 139 9.10 0.06 -8.76
N LEU A 140 8.56 0.61 -7.68
CA LEU A 140 9.31 1.24 -6.60
C LEU A 140 10.05 0.20 -5.74
N ASP A 141 11.10 0.65 -5.05
CA ASP A 141 11.69 -0.08 -3.93
C ASP A 141 10.74 -0.17 -2.71
N ASP A 142 11.15 -0.92 -1.69
CA ASP A 142 10.34 -1.12 -0.48
C ASP A 142 10.07 0.20 0.26
N ALA A 143 11.05 1.11 0.28
CA ALA A 143 10.91 2.41 0.93
C ALA A 143 9.87 3.28 0.21
N GLY A 144 9.87 3.29 -1.12
CA GLY A 144 8.88 3.98 -1.94
C GLY A 144 7.47 3.41 -1.77
N ASN A 145 7.34 2.09 -1.84
CA ASN A 145 6.05 1.43 -1.61
C ASN A 145 5.52 1.71 -0.20
N ALA A 146 6.39 1.65 0.83
CA ALA A 146 6.01 1.96 2.20
C ALA A 146 5.57 3.41 2.37
N ALA A 147 6.18 4.37 1.66
CA ALA A 147 5.78 5.78 1.72
C ALA A 147 4.35 5.96 1.18
N VAL A 148 4.01 5.37 0.02
CA VAL A 148 2.64 5.43 -0.52
C VAL A 148 1.65 4.74 0.40
N LEU A 149 1.97 3.53 0.88
CA LEU A 149 1.08 2.78 1.76
C LEU A 149 0.83 3.52 3.09
N ARG A 150 1.83 4.18 3.67
CA ARG A 150 1.65 5.01 4.88
C ARG A 150 0.69 6.17 4.63
N ALA A 151 0.81 6.88 3.50
CA ALA A 151 -0.10 7.95 3.13
C ALA A 151 -1.54 7.41 2.95
N ALA A 152 -1.71 6.32 2.20
CA ALA A 152 -3.00 5.69 1.98
C ALA A 152 -3.65 5.17 3.28
N LEU A 153 -2.86 4.60 4.19
CA LEU A 153 -3.34 4.15 5.51
C LEU A 153 -3.77 5.32 6.40
N ALA A 154 -3.09 6.46 6.30
CA ALA A 154 -3.49 7.68 7.02
C ALA A 154 -4.85 8.18 6.53
N ASP A 155 -5.07 8.27 5.20
CA ASP A 155 -6.36 8.64 4.61
C ASP A 155 -7.47 7.62 4.95
N ALA A 156 -7.13 6.34 4.96
CA ALA A 156 -8.03 5.27 5.38
C ALA A 156 -8.31 5.26 6.90
N LYS A 157 -7.71 6.19 7.67
CA LYS A 157 -7.81 6.28 9.14
C LYS A 157 -7.43 4.96 9.83
N VAL A 158 -6.41 4.30 9.31
CA VAL A 158 -5.79 3.12 9.91
C VAL A 158 -4.59 3.57 10.72
N HIS A 159 -4.64 3.36 12.03
CA HIS A 159 -3.52 3.66 12.89
C HIS A 159 -2.44 2.59 12.74
N LEU A 160 -1.26 3.02 12.32
CA LEU A 160 -0.07 2.18 12.30
C LEU A 160 0.52 2.11 13.71
N ARG A 161 0.93 0.92 14.09
CA ARG A 161 1.73 0.71 15.30
C ARG A 161 3.20 0.96 14.93
N ASP A 162 3.90 1.71 15.78
CA ASP A 162 5.34 1.90 15.63
C ASP A 162 6.06 0.67 16.17
N LEU A 163 6.62 -0.12 15.26
CA LEU A 163 7.31 -1.36 15.56
C LEU A 163 8.76 -1.29 15.08
N PRO A 164 9.70 -1.88 15.84
CA PRO A 164 11.05 -2.08 15.34
C PRO A 164 11.06 -2.91 14.04
N GLN A 165 12.04 -2.64 13.18
CA GLN A 165 12.21 -3.41 11.95
C GLN A 165 12.32 -4.91 12.23
N GLY A 166 11.56 -5.71 11.49
CA GLY A 166 11.51 -7.16 11.61
C GLY A 166 10.68 -7.67 12.79
N VAL A 167 9.91 -6.82 13.44
CA VAL A 167 8.88 -7.25 14.38
C VAL A 167 7.52 -7.19 13.73
N GLU A 168 6.82 -8.31 13.72
CA GLU A 168 5.43 -8.41 13.27
C GLU A 168 4.48 -8.33 14.45
N TYR A 169 3.31 -7.75 14.22
CA TYR A 169 2.25 -7.64 15.22
C TYR A 169 0.92 -8.11 14.67
N HIS A 170 0.24 -8.91 15.49
CA HIS A 170 -1.14 -9.34 15.24
C HIS A 170 -1.98 -9.18 16.49
N CYS A 171 -3.28 -8.91 16.31
CA CYS A 171 -4.24 -8.84 17.40
C CYS A 171 -5.41 -9.79 17.15
N ARG A 172 -5.91 -10.40 18.22
CA ARG A 172 -7.17 -11.14 18.24
C ARG A 172 -7.99 -10.67 19.42
N GLU A 173 -9.29 -10.61 19.24
CA GLU A 173 -10.22 -10.16 20.28
C GLU A 173 -11.21 -11.26 20.61
N SER A 174 -11.52 -11.39 21.90
CA SER A 174 -12.63 -12.15 22.45
C SER A 174 -13.55 -11.19 23.21
N GLU A 175 -14.64 -11.70 23.76
CA GLU A 175 -15.58 -10.90 24.55
C GLU A 175 -14.92 -10.22 25.79
N ASN A 176 -13.89 -10.86 26.37
CA ASN A 176 -13.31 -10.45 27.65
C ASN A 176 -11.82 -10.08 27.59
N ALA A 177 -11.16 -10.27 26.45
CA ALA A 177 -9.73 -10.04 26.33
C ALA A 177 -9.29 -9.71 24.90
N ARG A 178 -8.19 -8.98 24.79
CA ARG A 178 -7.39 -8.83 23.59
C ARG A 178 -6.11 -9.62 23.74
N TYR A 179 -5.69 -10.26 22.67
CA TYR A 179 -4.47 -11.04 22.59
C TYR A 179 -3.55 -10.39 21.56
N HIS A 180 -2.41 -9.89 22.04
CA HIS A 180 -1.42 -9.17 21.23
C HIS A 180 -0.23 -10.08 20.99
N PHE A 181 0.00 -10.43 19.72
CA PHE A 181 1.10 -11.28 19.30
C PHE A 181 2.20 -10.42 18.70
N TYR A 182 3.42 -10.53 19.21
CA TYR A 182 4.61 -9.91 18.67
C TYR A 182 5.60 -11.00 18.31
N ILE A 183 6.12 -10.93 17.08
CA ILE A 183 7.00 -11.95 16.51
C ILE A 183 8.25 -11.25 16.01
N ASN A 184 9.40 -11.60 16.56
CA ASN A 184 10.70 -11.14 16.07
C ASN A 184 11.17 -12.07 14.96
N THR A 185 11.14 -11.59 13.70
CA THR A 185 11.59 -12.37 12.54
C THR A 185 13.08 -12.20 12.23
N THR A 186 13.81 -11.44 13.07
CA THR A 186 15.24 -11.18 12.87
C THR A 186 16.14 -12.16 13.61
N GLN A 187 17.42 -12.17 13.25
CA GLN A 187 18.47 -12.95 13.91
C GLN A 187 19.11 -12.22 15.12
N SER A 188 18.53 -11.11 15.55
CA SER A 188 19.01 -10.29 16.67
C SER A 188 17.94 -10.11 17.73
N ALA A 189 18.33 -9.90 18.98
CA ALA A 189 17.38 -9.54 20.02
C ALA A 189 16.84 -8.11 19.77
N VAL A 190 15.53 -7.92 19.96
CA VAL A 190 14.83 -6.66 19.69
C VAL A 190 13.98 -6.26 20.89
N LYS A 191 14.15 -5.03 21.37
CA LYS A 191 13.28 -4.46 22.40
C LYS A 191 12.01 -3.91 21.75
N VAL A 192 10.85 -4.34 22.22
CA VAL A 192 9.55 -3.94 21.70
C VAL A 192 8.67 -3.34 22.80
N GLN A 193 7.92 -2.29 22.47
CA GLN A 193 6.86 -1.78 23.31
C GLN A 193 5.62 -2.67 23.15
N VAL A 194 5.11 -3.17 24.27
CA VAL A 194 3.97 -4.10 24.31
C VAL A 194 2.93 -3.60 25.32
N GLU A 195 1.73 -4.10 25.23
CA GLU A 195 0.71 -3.88 26.25
C GLU A 195 1.13 -4.51 27.58
N SER A 196 0.60 -3.96 28.67
CA SER A 196 0.77 -4.57 29.99
C SER A 196 -0.22 -5.72 30.16
N GLY A 197 0.27 -6.89 30.54
CA GLY A 197 -0.56 -8.08 30.68
C GLY A 197 0.24 -9.34 30.96
N ALA A 198 -0.43 -10.48 30.93
CA ALA A 198 0.22 -11.78 31.05
C ALA A 198 0.73 -12.26 29.70
N ASP A 199 2.02 -12.57 29.61
CA ASP A 199 2.54 -13.28 28.44
C ASP A 199 2.19 -14.77 28.58
N LEU A 200 1.32 -15.24 27.70
CA LEU A 200 0.78 -16.59 27.73
C LEU A 200 1.82 -17.67 27.37
N LEU A 201 2.90 -17.28 26.68
CA LEU A 201 3.96 -18.22 26.29
C LEU A 201 4.94 -18.47 27.46
N SER A 202 5.31 -17.42 28.19
CA SER A 202 6.25 -17.55 29.33
C SER A 202 5.57 -17.64 30.68
N GLY A 203 4.27 -17.32 30.79
CA GLY A 203 3.53 -17.24 32.04
C GLY A 203 3.90 -16.03 32.92
N LYS A 204 4.68 -15.07 32.43
CA LYS A 204 5.13 -13.89 33.14
C LYS A 204 4.26 -12.68 32.87
N ASN A 205 4.12 -11.81 33.89
CA ASN A 205 3.55 -10.49 33.68
C ASN A 205 4.55 -9.57 33.01
N VAL A 206 4.11 -8.85 32.01
CA VAL A 206 4.89 -7.86 31.21
C VAL A 206 4.32 -6.47 31.47
N LEU A 207 5.18 -5.48 31.61
CA LEU A 207 4.82 -4.08 31.86
C LEU A 207 5.41 -3.17 30.75
N GLY A 208 4.62 -2.91 29.71
CA GLY A 208 4.90 -1.87 28.71
C GLY A 208 6.06 -2.13 27.75
N SER A 209 7.03 -3.01 28.07
CA SER A 209 8.11 -3.37 27.15
C SER A 209 8.73 -4.72 27.49
N MET A 210 9.28 -5.38 26.46
CA MET A 210 10.05 -6.61 26.62
C MET A 210 11.12 -6.74 25.56
N GLU A 211 12.07 -7.63 25.78
CA GLU A 211 13.07 -8.04 24.80
C GLU A 211 12.68 -9.41 24.22
N LEU A 212 12.49 -9.44 22.90
CA LEU A 212 12.30 -10.67 22.15
C LEU A 212 13.65 -11.16 21.63
N LYS A 213 14.00 -12.40 21.93
CA LYS A 213 15.22 -13.04 21.40
C LYS A 213 15.11 -13.20 19.87
N PRO A 214 16.21 -13.57 19.17
CA PRO A 214 16.15 -13.93 17.75
C PRO A 214 15.07 -14.99 17.48
N CYS A 215 14.24 -14.76 16.47
CA CYS A 215 13.17 -15.68 16.05
C CYS A 215 12.20 -16.09 17.18
N ASP A 216 12.00 -15.21 18.17
CA ASP A 216 11.14 -15.43 19.33
C ASP A 216 9.81 -14.70 19.18
N ALA A 217 8.82 -15.08 19.99
CA ALA A 217 7.50 -14.47 20.02
C ALA A 217 6.97 -14.32 21.44
N CYS A 218 6.01 -13.41 21.63
CA CYS A 218 5.19 -13.36 22.83
C CYS A 218 3.71 -13.21 22.49
N ALA A 219 2.86 -13.58 23.42
CA ALA A 219 1.41 -13.48 23.33
C ALA A 219 0.88 -12.82 24.60
N ILE A 220 0.60 -11.52 24.55
CA ILE A 220 0.16 -10.75 25.72
C ILE A 220 -1.35 -10.76 25.81
N GLU A 221 -1.91 -11.21 26.90
CA GLU A 221 -3.33 -11.09 27.21
C GLU A 221 -3.61 -9.77 27.93
N GLU A 222 -4.36 -8.89 27.27
CA GLU A 222 -4.94 -7.68 27.85
C GLU A 222 -6.42 -7.94 28.18
N LYS A 223 -6.79 -7.87 29.46
CA LYS A 223 -8.20 -8.01 29.86
C LYS A 223 -8.97 -6.75 29.50
N VAL A 224 -10.04 -6.89 28.74
CA VAL A 224 -10.97 -5.81 28.43
C VAL A 224 -12.02 -5.76 29.54
N LYS A 225 -12.21 -4.57 30.14
CA LYS A 225 -13.21 -4.36 31.21
C LYS A 225 -14.60 -4.20 30.60
#